data_7c2691ac4752ae84f47dcd8058262228
#
_entry.id   7c2691ac4752ae84f47dcd8058262228
#
_cell.length_a   1.000
_cell.length_b   1.000
_cell.length_c   1.000
_cell.angle_alpha   90.00
_cell.angle_beta   90.00
_cell.angle_gamma   90.00
#
_symmetry.space_group_name_H-M   'P 1'
#
loop_
_entity.id
_entity.type
_entity.pdbx_description
1 polymer ?
#
loop_
_entity_poly.entity_id
_entity_poly.type
_entity_poly.pdbx_seq_one_letter_code
_entity_poly.pdbx_strand_id
1 'polypeptide(L)'
;LYGEAFYFYLCKKGINFIEMETKEIIKKLGNYFDLVELVGPKEYKRDGDLCWRYLRPEFLHTLLIVREDILKVPMYVNNWDKGGQFDERGFRCNISDIVKQKTIGGKLYISPHSLGCALDFDAKGMTSEQARNKIIQLKGLLPYPIRLEKNVNWVHMDTYFDINSNEKVHLF
;
A
#
# COMPACT_ATOMS: atom_id res chain seq x y z
N LEU A 1 13.21 -21.80 -11.22
CA LEU A 1 14.61 -21.56 -11.62
C LEU A 1 15.04 -20.09 -11.50
N TYR A 2 14.10 -19.09 -11.51
CA TYR A 2 14.45 -17.67 -11.37
C TYR A 2 14.55 -17.18 -9.92
N GLY A 3 13.97 -17.89 -8.96
CA GLY A 3 14.00 -17.52 -7.54
C GLY A 3 15.38 -17.69 -6.90
N GLU A 4 16.11 -18.71 -7.24
CA GLU A 4 17.43 -18.99 -6.65
C GLU A 4 18.52 -18.03 -7.14
N ALA A 5 18.50 -17.60 -8.41
CA ALA A 5 19.45 -16.65 -8.95
C ALA A 5 19.28 -15.24 -8.34
N PHE A 6 18.03 -14.86 -8.06
CA PHE A 6 17.70 -13.60 -7.40
C PHE A 6 18.10 -13.62 -5.91
N TYR A 7 17.91 -14.75 -5.24
CA TYR A 7 18.35 -14.98 -3.87
C TYR A 7 19.88 -14.91 -3.73
N PHE A 8 20.62 -15.53 -4.67
CA PHE A 8 22.09 -15.48 -4.71
C PHE A 8 22.65 -14.09 -4.99
N TYR A 9 21.97 -13.28 -5.81
CA TYR A 9 22.37 -11.90 -6.09
C TYR A 9 22.22 -11.00 -4.85
N LEU A 10 21.19 -11.22 -4.05
CA LEU A 10 20.93 -10.47 -2.81
C LEU A 10 21.91 -10.86 -1.67
N CYS A 11 22.24 -12.14 -1.55
CA CYS A 11 23.24 -12.62 -0.57
C CYS A 11 24.65 -12.04 -0.84
N LYS A 12 25.03 -11.83 -2.09
CA LYS A 12 26.33 -11.22 -2.44
C LYS A 12 26.47 -9.75 -2.04
N LYS A 13 25.35 -9.05 -1.76
CA LYS A 13 25.35 -7.65 -1.31
C LYS A 13 25.17 -7.48 0.21
N GLY A 14 25.19 -8.59 0.99
CA GLY A 14 25.04 -8.53 2.45
C GLY A 14 23.65 -8.07 2.92
N ILE A 15 22.65 -8.08 2.04
CA ILE A 15 21.27 -7.78 2.37
C ILE A 15 20.62 -9.10 2.77
N ASN A 16 20.67 -9.43 4.06
CA ASN A 16 19.83 -10.48 4.64
C ASN A 16 18.37 -9.97 4.60
N PHE A 17 17.66 -10.24 3.51
CA PHE A 17 16.20 -10.19 3.50
C PHE A 17 15.73 -11.37 4.37
N ILE A 18 15.61 -11.11 5.68
CA ILE A 18 14.85 -12.00 6.56
C ILE A 18 13.43 -11.89 6.05
N GLU A 19 12.90 -13.00 5.52
CA GLU A 19 11.51 -13.12 5.12
C GLU A 19 10.67 -12.96 6.40
N MET A 20 10.18 -11.75 6.60
CA MET A 20 9.45 -11.39 7.80
C MET A 20 8.05 -12.00 7.71
N GLU A 21 7.66 -12.79 8.69
CA GLU A 21 6.30 -13.32 8.71
C GLU A 21 5.26 -12.20 8.74
N THR A 22 4.15 -12.37 8.05
CA THR A 22 3.06 -11.38 7.95
C THR A 22 2.60 -10.87 9.33
N LYS A 23 2.60 -11.73 10.35
CA LYS A 23 2.27 -11.35 11.72
C LYS A 23 3.22 -10.31 12.31
N GLU A 24 4.52 -10.42 12.03
CA GLU A 24 5.52 -9.45 12.48
C GLU A 24 5.41 -8.13 11.74
N ILE A 25 5.12 -8.19 10.44
CA ILE A 25 4.85 -6.99 9.62
C ILE A 25 3.64 -6.23 10.21
N ILE A 26 2.54 -6.91 10.46
CA ILE A 26 1.33 -6.32 11.07
C ILE A 26 1.65 -5.71 12.44
N LYS A 27 2.39 -6.43 13.28
CA LYS A 27 2.81 -5.91 14.61
C LYS A 27 3.63 -4.62 14.49
N LYS A 28 4.55 -4.55 13.53
CA LYS A 28 5.35 -3.33 13.29
C LYS A 28 4.50 -2.20 12.71
N LEU A 29 3.61 -2.51 11.75
CA LEU A 29 2.70 -1.53 11.19
C LEU A 29 1.79 -0.91 12.26
N GLY A 30 1.38 -1.66 13.27
CA GLY A 30 0.61 -1.19 14.42
C GLY A 30 1.29 -0.09 15.26
N ASN A 31 2.62 0.12 15.10
CA ASN A 31 3.30 1.27 15.69
C ASN A 31 3.09 2.57 14.90
N TYR A 32 2.56 2.48 13.68
CA TYR A 32 2.44 3.60 12.74
C TYR A 32 1.02 3.86 12.27
N PHE A 33 0.18 2.84 12.24
CA PHE A 33 -1.19 2.88 11.74
C PHE A 33 -2.14 2.13 12.67
N ASP A 34 -3.27 2.74 12.97
CA ASP A 34 -4.43 2.01 13.44
C ASP A 34 -5.10 1.32 12.24
N LEU A 35 -5.64 0.11 12.43
CA LEU A 35 -6.26 -0.63 11.32
C LEU A 35 -7.41 0.15 10.66
N VAL A 36 -8.14 0.95 11.44
CA VAL A 36 -9.21 1.83 10.95
C VAL A 36 -8.73 2.86 9.92
N GLU A 37 -7.44 3.19 9.92
CA GLU A 37 -6.84 4.06 8.91
C GLU A 37 -6.64 3.35 7.56
N LEU A 38 -6.54 2.01 7.56
CA LEU A 38 -6.25 1.19 6.38
C LEU A 38 -7.51 0.57 5.74
N VAL A 39 -8.67 0.62 6.43
CA VAL A 39 -9.94 0.06 5.97
C VAL A 39 -11.08 1.06 6.17
N GLY A 40 -12.20 0.85 5.48
CA GLY A 40 -13.37 1.68 5.64
C GLY A 40 -14.24 1.30 6.85
N PRO A 41 -15.21 2.18 7.21
CA PRO A 41 -16.10 1.94 8.36
C PRO A 41 -16.99 0.71 8.18
N LYS A 42 -17.38 0.39 6.96
CA LYS A 42 -18.27 -0.74 6.64
C LYS A 42 -17.57 -2.07 6.90
N GLU A 43 -16.31 -2.17 6.49
CA GLU A 43 -15.45 -3.32 6.67
C GLU A 43 -15.12 -3.53 8.14
N TYR A 44 -14.66 -2.47 8.80
CA TYR A 44 -14.28 -2.55 10.21
C TYR A 44 -15.47 -2.88 11.13
N LYS A 45 -16.64 -2.29 10.86
CA LYS A 45 -17.88 -2.62 11.61
C LYS A 45 -18.26 -4.09 11.48
N ARG A 46 -17.98 -4.73 10.33
CA ARG A 46 -18.30 -6.15 10.11
C ARG A 46 -17.29 -7.08 10.75
N ASP A 47 -15.99 -6.83 10.61
CA ASP A 47 -14.95 -7.81 10.92
C ASP A 47 -13.91 -7.35 11.95
N GLY A 48 -13.93 -6.08 12.38
CA GLY A 48 -12.99 -5.55 13.37
C GLY A 48 -11.53 -5.83 12.98
N ASP A 49 -10.74 -6.33 13.92
CA ASP A 49 -9.32 -6.61 13.71
C ASP A 49 -9.04 -7.71 12.67
N LEU A 50 -10.05 -8.50 12.31
CA LEU A 50 -9.91 -9.47 11.23
C LEU A 50 -9.71 -8.81 9.85
N CYS A 51 -9.95 -7.50 9.72
CA CYS A 51 -9.74 -6.76 8.48
C CYS A 51 -8.27 -6.76 8.01
N TRP A 52 -7.30 -7.03 8.87
CA TRP A 52 -5.91 -7.23 8.43
C TRP A 52 -5.78 -8.27 7.30
N ARG A 53 -6.65 -9.28 7.27
CA ARG A 53 -6.66 -10.34 6.24
C ARG A 53 -7.09 -9.87 4.85
N TYR A 54 -7.66 -8.66 4.72
CA TYR A 54 -8.03 -8.08 3.43
C TYR A 54 -6.84 -7.48 2.71
N LEU A 55 -5.77 -7.18 3.44
CA LEU A 55 -4.56 -6.56 2.90
C LEU A 55 -3.53 -7.63 2.55
N ARG A 56 -2.98 -7.55 1.34
CA ARG A 56 -2.00 -8.52 0.86
C ARG A 56 -0.68 -8.40 1.61
N PRO A 57 -0.02 -9.52 1.94
CA PRO A 57 1.27 -9.52 2.64
C PRO A 57 2.34 -8.69 1.94
N GLU A 58 2.42 -8.76 0.60
CA GLU A 58 3.39 -8.00 -0.21
C GLU A 58 3.16 -6.50 -0.08
N PHE A 59 1.88 -6.09 -0.03
CA PHE A 59 1.51 -4.70 0.16
C PHE A 59 1.82 -4.22 1.58
N LEU A 60 1.51 -5.00 2.59
CA LEU A 60 1.82 -4.69 4.00
C LEU A 60 3.32 -4.53 4.22
N HIS A 61 4.13 -5.41 3.64
CA HIS A 61 5.60 -5.30 3.73
C HIS A 61 6.10 -4.03 3.03
N THR A 62 5.59 -3.74 1.84
CA THR A 62 5.93 -2.52 1.09
C THR A 62 5.53 -1.26 1.87
N LEU A 63 4.33 -1.24 2.45
CA LEU A 63 3.83 -0.13 3.27
C LEU A 63 4.74 0.13 4.48
N LEU A 64 5.18 -0.93 5.16
CA LEU A 64 6.10 -0.82 6.29
C LEU A 64 7.42 -0.16 5.86
N ILE A 65 8.06 -0.65 4.80
CA ILE A 65 9.32 -0.09 4.29
C ILE A 65 9.15 1.36 3.83
N VAL A 66 8.06 1.67 3.12
CA VAL A 66 7.79 3.05 2.70
C VAL A 66 7.63 3.97 3.90
N ARG A 67 6.92 3.53 4.94
CA ARG A 67 6.70 4.31 6.16
C ARG A 67 7.96 4.46 7.00
N GLU A 68 8.67 3.36 7.26
CA GLU A 68 9.77 3.28 8.24
C GLU A 68 11.10 3.71 7.65
N ASP A 69 11.43 3.27 6.43
CA ASP A 69 12.76 3.43 5.85
C ASP A 69 12.84 4.53 4.80
N ILE A 70 11.76 4.73 4.03
CA ILE A 70 11.75 5.68 2.92
C ILE A 70 11.26 7.05 3.37
N LEU A 71 9.99 7.20 3.72
CA LEU A 71 9.42 8.51 4.04
C LEU A 71 9.82 8.99 5.43
N LYS A 72 9.77 8.12 6.43
CA LYS A 72 10.13 8.37 7.85
C LYS A 72 9.28 9.44 8.51
N VAL A 73 8.09 9.70 7.99
CA VAL A 73 7.11 10.67 8.50
C VAL A 73 5.73 10.04 8.57
N PRO A 74 4.81 10.55 9.41
CA PRO A 74 3.42 10.08 9.40
C PRO A 74 2.79 10.13 8.01
N MET A 75 2.01 9.12 7.69
CA MET A 75 1.21 8.99 6.49
C MET A 75 -0.27 9.07 6.89
N TYR A 76 -1.02 9.97 6.31
CA TYR A 76 -2.44 10.18 6.60
C TYR A 76 -3.28 9.51 5.54
N VAL A 77 -4.02 8.48 5.93
CA VAL A 77 -4.86 7.66 5.07
C VAL A 77 -6.33 7.99 5.32
N ASN A 78 -7.08 7.10 5.95
CA ASN A 78 -8.44 7.38 6.42
C ASN A 78 -8.42 8.11 7.77
N ASN A 79 -9.50 8.84 8.06
CA ASN A 79 -9.69 9.55 9.32
C ASN A 79 -11.16 9.57 9.77
N TRP A 80 -11.97 8.67 9.22
CA TRP A 80 -13.39 8.57 9.51
C TRP A 80 -13.68 8.27 11.00
N ASP A 81 -12.81 7.53 11.67
CA ASP A 81 -12.88 7.19 13.09
C ASP A 81 -12.72 8.43 14.00
N LYS A 82 -12.07 9.46 13.49
CA LYS A 82 -11.84 10.77 14.13
C LYS A 82 -12.79 11.87 13.61
N GLY A 83 -13.87 11.47 12.92
CA GLY A 83 -14.86 12.39 12.35
C GLY A 83 -14.41 13.12 11.07
N GLY A 84 -13.34 12.67 10.44
CA GLY A 84 -12.88 13.19 9.15
C GLY A 84 -13.65 12.62 7.95
N GLN A 85 -13.34 13.12 6.77
CA GLN A 85 -14.08 12.82 5.53
C GLN A 85 -13.46 11.67 4.70
N PHE A 86 -12.29 11.17 5.09
CA PHE A 86 -11.59 10.13 4.32
C PHE A 86 -11.92 8.74 4.91
N ASP A 87 -12.58 7.92 4.11
CA ASP A 87 -13.01 6.57 4.48
C ASP A 87 -12.78 5.51 3.39
N GLU A 88 -12.37 5.94 2.18
CA GLU A 88 -12.12 5.06 1.03
C GLU A 88 -10.68 5.15 0.48
N ARG A 89 -9.72 5.64 1.27
CA ARG A 89 -8.31 5.74 0.88
C ARG A 89 -7.53 4.43 1.05
N GLY A 90 -8.05 3.48 1.84
CA GLY A 90 -7.50 2.15 2.05
C GLY A 90 -8.21 1.07 1.24
N PHE A 91 -8.43 -0.09 1.87
CA PHE A 91 -9.23 -1.17 1.30
C PHE A 91 -10.65 -0.72 0.99
N ARG A 92 -11.17 -1.11 -0.18
CA ARG A 92 -12.53 -0.79 -0.66
C ARG A 92 -13.29 -2.07 -0.96
N CYS A 93 -14.38 -2.31 -0.25
CA CYS A 93 -15.27 -3.42 -0.56
C CYS A 93 -16.25 -3.10 -1.69
N ASN A 94 -17.03 -4.08 -2.11
CA ASN A 94 -18.04 -3.95 -3.17
C ASN A 94 -19.17 -2.97 -2.84
N ILE A 95 -19.36 -2.61 -1.57
CA ILE A 95 -20.37 -1.64 -1.13
C ILE A 95 -19.77 -0.26 -0.80
N SER A 96 -18.48 -0.06 -1.00
CA SER A 96 -17.84 1.27 -0.98
C SER A 96 -18.45 2.18 -2.03
N ASP A 97 -18.62 3.45 -1.73
CA ASP A 97 -19.41 4.33 -2.61
C ASP A 97 -18.73 4.55 -3.95
N ILE A 98 -17.39 4.66 -3.99
CA ILE A 98 -16.63 4.72 -5.24
C ILE A 98 -16.82 3.45 -6.06
N VAL A 99 -16.77 2.25 -5.44
CA VAL A 99 -16.93 0.98 -6.15
C VAL A 99 -18.34 0.85 -6.72
N LYS A 100 -19.36 1.20 -5.92
CA LYS A 100 -20.77 1.23 -6.38
C LYS A 100 -20.95 2.16 -7.59
N GLN A 101 -20.49 3.41 -7.50
CA GLN A 101 -20.61 4.38 -8.57
C GLN A 101 -19.93 3.90 -9.87
N LYS A 102 -18.74 3.30 -9.76
CA LYS A 102 -18.03 2.76 -10.93
C LYS A 102 -18.69 1.51 -11.51
N THR A 103 -19.43 0.76 -10.70
CA THR A 103 -20.12 -0.48 -11.12
C THR A 103 -21.51 -0.19 -11.71
N ILE A 104 -22.15 0.93 -11.35
CA ILE A 104 -23.40 1.37 -11.94
C ILE A 104 -23.18 1.57 -13.44
N GLY A 105 -23.91 0.84 -14.26
CA GLY A 105 -23.78 0.88 -15.73
C GLY A 105 -23.11 -0.36 -16.33
N GLY A 106 -22.90 -1.41 -15.52
CA GLY A 106 -22.46 -2.74 -16.01
C GLY A 106 -21.01 -2.81 -16.46
N LYS A 107 -20.17 -1.85 -16.10
CA LYS A 107 -18.73 -1.88 -16.40
C LYS A 107 -17.98 -2.69 -15.36
N LEU A 108 -17.09 -3.56 -15.82
CA LEU A 108 -16.15 -4.23 -14.93
C LEU A 108 -15.26 -3.18 -14.26
N TYR A 109 -15.27 -3.16 -12.92
CA TYR A 109 -14.40 -2.30 -12.14
C TYR A 109 -13.56 -3.14 -11.19
N ILE A 110 -12.27 -3.24 -11.49
CA ILE A 110 -11.27 -3.91 -10.65
C ILE A 110 -10.27 -2.85 -10.20
N SER A 111 -10.25 -2.59 -8.90
CA SER A 111 -9.34 -1.63 -8.29
C SER A 111 -8.29 -2.34 -7.44
N PRO A 112 -7.03 -1.91 -7.45
CA PRO A 112 -6.03 -2.40 -6.51
C PRO A 112 -6.45 -2.24 -5.04
N HIS A 113 -7.23 -1.21 -4.71
CA HIS A 113 -7.84 -1.06 -3.38
C HIS A 113 -8.77 -2.23 -3.02
N SER A 114 -9.61 -2.67 -3.96
CA SER A 114 -10.51 -3.81 -3.74
C SER A 114 -9.78 -5.15 -3.72
N LEU A 115 -8.56 -5.19 -4.22
CA LEU A 115 -7.67 -6.36 -4.16
C LEU A 115 -6.78 -6.38 -2.91
N GLY A 116 -6.90 -5.37 -2.04
CA GLY A 116 -6.10 -5.26 -0.81
C GLY A 116 -4.63 -4.93 -1.04
N CYS A 117 -4.29 -4.29 -2.15
CA CYS A 117 -2.91 -4.02 -2.51
C CYS A 117 -2.64 -2.54 -2.86
N ALA A 118 -3.49 -1.62 -2.41
CA ALA A 118 -3.34 -0.19 -2.66
C ALA A 118 -3.70 0.67 -1.45
N LEU A 119 -3.12 1.87 -1.43
CA LEU A 119 -3.38 2.92 -0.46
C LEU A 119 -3.24 4.29 -1.11
N ASP A 120 -4.15 5.20 -0.74
CA ASP A 120 -4.04 6.63 -1.01
C ASP A 120 -3.65 7.35 0.29
N PHE A 121 -2.63 8.20 0.26
CA PHE A 121 -2.18 8.88 1.48
C PHE A 121 -1.56 10.24 1.21
N ASP A 122 -1.49 11.04 2.27
CA ASP A 122 -0.67 12.25 2.34
C ASP A 122 0.49 12.03 3.31
N ALA A 123 1.70 12.51 2.98
CA ALA A 123 2.87 12.41 3.85
C ALA A 123 3.06 13.72 4.62
N LYS A 124 3.23 13.66 5.94
CA LYS A 124 3.38 14.86 6.79
C LYS A 124 4.56 15.72 6.33
N GLY A 125 4.28 16.99 6.04
CA GLY A 125 5.31 17.97 5.67
C GLY A 125 5.88 17.82 4.27
N MET A 126 5.25 17.01 3.40
CA MET A 126 5.64 16.82 2.00
C MET A 126 4.43 17.04 1.09
N THR A 127 4.67 17.59 -0.09
CA THR A 127 3.70 17.50 -1.19
C THR A 127 3.65 16.06 -1.71
N SER A 128 2.56 15.69 -2.39
CA SER A 128 2.45 14.36 -3.01
C SER A 128 3.59 14.07 -3.99
N GLU A 129 4.03 15.09 -4.73
CA GLU A 129 5.15 14.98 -5.66
C GLU A 129 6.49 14.77 -4.95
N GLN A 130 6.74 15.48 -3.84
CA GLN A 130 7.94 15.27 -3.03
C GLN A 130 7.98 13.86 -2.44
N ALA A 131 6.84 13.35 -1.96
CA ALA A 131 6.74 11.98 -1.44
C ALA A 131 6.98 10.94 -2.54
N ARG A 132 6.36 11.08 -3.73
CA ARG A 132 6.62 10.20 -4.90
C ARG A 132 8.09 10.20 -5.27
N ASN A 133 8.70 11.38 -5.42
CA ASN A 133 10.11 11.51 -5.80
C ASN A 133 11.04 10.84 -4.78
N LYS A 134 10.75 10.96 -3.48
CA LYS A 134 11.52 10.28 -2.44
C LYS A 134 11.41 8.77 -2.52
N ILE A 135 10.22 8.23 -2.79
CA ILE A 135 10.00 6.79 -3.01
C ILE A 135 10.80 6.32 -4.23
N ILE A 136 10.77 7.07 -5.34
CA ILE A 136 11.51 6.75 -6.57
C ILE A 136 13.02 6.76 -6.33
N GLN A 137 13.54 7.76 -5.62
CA GLN A 137 14.96 7.86 -5.31
C GLN A 137 15.47 6.67 -4.46
N LEU A 138 14.63 6.19 -3.56
CA LEU A 138 14.97 5.09 -2.64
C LEU A 138 14.34 3.75 -3.06
N LYS A 139 13.94 3.62 -4.33
CA LYS A 139 13.27 2.41 -4.87
C LYS A 139 14.04 1.10 -4.65
N GLY A 140 15.36 1.18 -4.42
CA GLY A 140 16.18 0.01 -4.10
C GLY A 140 15.82 -0.66 -2.76
N LEU A 141 15.16 0.06 -1.85
CA LEU A 141 14.67 -0.47 -0.57
C LEU A 141 13.34 -1.22 -0.68
N LEU A 142 12.60 -1.02 -1.77
CA LEU A 142 11.30 -1.65 -1.95
C LEU A 142 11.42 -3.17 -2.05
N PRO A 143 10.69 -3.95 -1.23
CA PRO A 143 10.70 -5.40 -1.30
C PRO A 143 10.04 -5.92 -2.57
N TYR A 144 8.98 -5.25 -3.02
CA TYR A 144 8.21 -5.61 -4.22
C TYR A 144 8.11 -4.42 -5.18
N PRO A 145 7.90 -4.67 -6.49
CA PRO A 145 7.56 -3.62 -7.43
C PRO A 145 6.26 -2.91 -7.04
N ILE A 146 6.20 -1.61 -7.31
CA ILE A 146 5.02 -0.78 -7.03
C ILE A 146 4.63 0.04 -8.24
N ARG A 147 3.37 0.51 -8.23
CA ARG A 147 2.93 1.59 -9.10
C ARG A 147 2.61 2.84 -8.28
N LEU A 148 2.86 4.00 -8.87
CA LEU A 148 2.52 5.31 -8.33
C LEU A 148 1.75 6.10 -9.38
N GLU A 149 0.60 6.66 -8.98
CA GLU A 149 -0.23 7.50 -9.86
C GLU A 149 0.37 8.90 -9.97
N LYS A 150 0.45 9.41 -11.21
CA LYS A 150 0.90 10.77 -11.52
C LYS A 150 -0.25 11.77 -11.51
N ASN A 151 0.11 13.04 -11.43
CA ASN A 151 -0.80 14.17 -11.66
C ASN A 151 -1.99 14.25 -10.69
N VAL A 152 -1.87 13.62 -9.50
CA VAL A 152 -2.84 13.70 -8.41
C VAL A 152 -2.20 14.37 -7.18
N ASN A 153 -3.01 15.00 -6.35
CA ASN A 153 -2.55 15.74 -5.17
C ASN A 153 -2.47 14.89 -3.88
N TRP A 154 -2.56 13.58 -4.04
CA TRP A 154 -2.26 12.55 -3.02
C TRP A 154 -1.24 11.56 -3.56
N VAL A 155 -0.75 10.66 -2.74
CA VAL A 155 0.07 9.54 -3.20
C VAL A 155 -0.80 8.31 -3.29
N HIS A 156 -1.11 7.85 -4.51
CA HIS A 156 -1.61 6.50 -4.73
C HIS A 156 -0.42 5.57 -4.90
N MET A 157 -0.36 4.53 -4.08
CA MET A 157 0.65 3.48 -4.16
C MET A 157 -0.02 2.12 -4.16
N ASP A 158 0.38 1.24 -5.08
CA ASP A 158 -0.08 -0.14 -5.10
C ASP A 158 1.02 -1.13 -5.49
N THR A 159 0.81 -2.40 -5.14
CA THR A 159 1.64 -3.54 -5.56
C THR A 159 0.99 -4.35 -6.69
N TYR A 160 0.07 -3.75 -7.44
CA TYR A 160 -0.57 -4.33 -8.63
C TYR A 160 0.27 -4.03 -9.87
N PHE A 161 1.43 -4.67 -9.95
CA PHE A 161 2.43 -4.42 -11.00
C PHE A 161 2.28 -5.37 -12.20
N ASP A 162 2.84 -4.97 -13.33
CA ASP A 162 3.00 -5.85 -14.48
C ASP A 162 4.13 -6.85 -14.21
N ILE A 163 3.80 -8.13 -14.23
CA ILE A 163 4.75 -9.24 -14.00
C ILE A 163 5.88 -9.28 -15.05
N ASN A 164 5.66 -8.67 -16.21
CA ASN A 164 6.68 -8.58 -17.26
C ASN A 164 7.60 -7.35 -17.10
N SER A 165 7.30 -6.46 -16.17
CA SER A 165 8.15 -5.29 -15.92
C SER A 165 9.31 -5.63 -15.00
N ASN A 166 10.51 -5.24 -15.39
CA ASN A 166 11.72 -5.31 -14.55
C ASN A 166 11.88 -4.06 -13.66
N GLU A 167 10.98 -3.10 -13.75
CA GLU A 167 11.08 -1.86 -12.99
C GLU A 167 10.52 -2.01 -11.58
N LYS A 168 11.22 -1.43 -10.59
CA LYS A 168 10.75 -1.40 -9.20
C LYS A 168 9.63 -0.39 -8.97
N VAL A 169 9.54 0.65 -9.78
CA VAL A 169 8.50 1.68 -9.70
C VAL A 169 8.00 1.99 -11.10
N HIS A 170 6.70 1.78 -11.29
CA HIS A 170 5.98 2.17 -12.51
C HIS A 170 5.11 3.40 -12.24
N LEU A 171 5.25 4.43 -13.08
CA LEU A 171 4.43 5.65 -13.01
C LEU A 171 3.31 5.57 -14.05
N PHE A 172 2.05 5.77 -13.66
CA PHE A 172 0.89 5.73 -14.56
C PHE A 172 -0.03 6.97 -14.39
#